data_80602927df594a4153dabb8e977232ad
#
_entry.id   80602927df594a4153dabb8e977232ad
#
_cell.length_a   1.000
_cell.length_b   1.000
_cell.length_c   1.000
_cell.angle_alpha   90.00
_cell.angle_beta   90.00
_cell.angle_gamma   90.00
#
_symmetry.space_group_name_H-M   'P 1'
#
loop_
_entity.id
_entity.type
_entity.pdbx_description
1 polymer ?
#
loop_
_entity_poly.entity_id
_entity_poly.type
_entity_poly.pdbx_seq_one_letter_code
_entity_poly.pdbx_strand_id
1 'polypeptide(L)'
;NSNWLMHLIGDYHMKQPVRVAVTGAAGQIGYSLLFRIASGEMLGKDQPVILQLLEVPFEKAQQALKGVMMELDDCAFPLLAGMIGTDDPKVAFKDADYALLVGSRPRGPGMERADLLKVNGEIFIGQGQALNEVASRNVKVLVVGNPANTNAYIAMKSAPDLPAKNFTAMLRLDHNRALTQIAQKAGVAVADIKNLTVWGNHSPTMYADYRFATANGVNLKDKINDADWNANTFLPTVGKRGAAIIEARGLSSAASAANAAIDHMRDWALGTNGEWVTMGIPSDGSYGIPEGVMYGVPVTCANGEYTRVEGLEIDEFSRERMNVTLQELEDERAAIADMLN
;
A
#
# COMPACT_ATOMS: atom_id res chain seq x y z
N ASN A 1 47.75 -4.23 15.22
CA ASN A 1 47.25 -4.25 13.82
C ASN A 1 45.87 -4.85 13.63
N SER A 2 45.35 -5.60 14.61
CA SER A 2 43.98 -6.16 14.56
C SER A 2 42.87 -5.11 14.90
N ASN A 3 43.23 -4.09 15.66
CA ASN A 3 42.26 -3.04 16.04
C ASN A 3 41.93 -2.08 14.88
N TRP A 4 42.81 -1.94 13.91
CA TRP A 4 42.60 -1.08 12.77
C TRP A 4 41.61 -1.70 11.77
N LEU A 5 41.72 -3.01 11.57
CA LEU A 5 40.77 -3.74 10.72
C LEU A 5 39.33 -3.78 11.30
N MET A 6 39.23 -3.88 12.64
CA MET A 6 37.92 -3.85 13.32
C MET A 6 37.24 -2.47 13.25
N HIS A 7 38.02 -1.39 13.23
CA HIS A 7 37.49 -0.03 13.08
C HIS A 7 36.97 0.22 11.65
N LEU A 8 37.69 -0.25 10.65
CA LEU A 8 37.28 -0.18 9.24
C LEU A 8 36.03 -1.02 8.96
N ILE A 9 35.90 -2.18 9.60
CA ILE A 9 34.72 -3.04 9.47
C ILE A 9 33.53 -2.42 10.22
N GLY A 10 33.76 -1.72 11.35
CA GLY A 10 32.72 -1.05 12.13
C GLY A 10 32.06 0.13 11.40
N ASP A 11 32.84 0.92 10.66
CA ASP A 11 32.37 2.08 9.91
C ASP A 11 31.62 1.71 8.62
N TYR A 12 31.77 0.46 8.13
CA TYR A 12 31.12 -0.07 6.94
C TYR A 12 30.07 -1.13 7.26
N HIS A 13 29.61 -1.22 8.53
CA HIS A 13 28.67 -2.27 8.94
C HIS A 13 27.27 -1.94 8.42
N MET A 14 26.96 -2.43 7.22
CA MET A 14 25.59 -2.49 6.74
C MET A 14 24.76 -3.37 7.66
N LYS A 15 23.48 -3.04 7.80
CA LYS A 15 22.50 -3.88 8.49
C LYS A 15 22.43 -5.27 7.84
N GLN A 16 21.98 -6.27 8.58
CA GLN A 16 21.72 -7.58 8.01
C GLN A 16 20.62 -7.48 6.94
N PRO A 17 20.71 -8.26 5.86
CA PRO A 17 19.69 -8.25 4.83
C PRO A 17 18.31 -8.60 5.38
N VAL A 18 17.28 -7.90 4.88
CA VAL A 18 15.88 -8.25 5.12
C VAL A 18 15.28 -8.84 3.86
N ARG A 19 14.26 -9.66 4.03
CA ARG A 19 13.59 -10.36 2.94
C ARG A 19 12.32 -9.63 2.54
N VAL A 20 12.25 -9.24 1.28
CA VAL A 20 11.14 -8.49 0.71
C VAL A 20 10.49 -9.36 -0.38
N ALA A 21 9.27 -9.81 -0.11
CA ALA A 21 8.47 -10.55 -1.06
C ALA A 21 7.60 -9.59 -1.88
N VAL A 22 7.54 -9.81 -3.19
CA VAL A 22 6.68 -9.03 -4.10
C VAL A 22 5.94 -9.99 -5.00
N THR A 23 4.61 -9.92 -5.01
CA THR A 23 3.77 -10.69 -5.94
C THR A 23 3.45 -9.86 -7.18
N GLY A 24 3.13 -10.51 -8.29
CA GLY A 24 2.93 -9.83 -9.56
C GLY A 24 4.20 -9.10 -10.01
N ALA A 25 5.35 -9.68 -9.69
CA ALA A 25 6.65 -9.03 -9.79
C ALA A 25 7.05 -8.63 -11.22
N ALA A 26 6.55 -9.34 -12.24
CA ALA A 26 6.83 -9.02 -13.64
C ALA A 26 5.77 -8.15 -14.31
N GLY A 27 4.72 -7.73 -13.56
CA GLY A 27 3.72 -6.79 -14.05
C GLY A 27 4.25 -5.36 -14.08
N GLN A 28 3.44 -4.42 -14.58
CA GLN A 28 3.88 -3.02 -14.74
C GLN A 28 4.21 -2.34 -13.40
N ILE A 29 3.38 -2.54 -12.39
CA ILE A 29 3.65 -1.99 -11.07
C ILE A 29 4.89 -2.65 -10.48
N GLY A 30 4.98 -3.98 -10.55
CA GLY A 30 6.14 -4.74 -10.08
C GLY A 30 7.43 -4.27 -10.72
N TYR A 31 7.45 -4.15 -12.04
CA TYR A 31 8.61 -3.66 -12.78
C TYR A 31 9.03 -2.25 -12.32
N SER A 32 8.07 -1.34 -12.11
CA SER A 32 8.37 0.01 -11.62
C SER A 32 8.85 0.03 -10.16
N LEU A 33 8.42 -0.96 -9.36
CA LEU A 33 8.64 -1.01 -7.92
C LEU A 33 10.00 -1.62 -7.55
N LEU A 34 10.38 -2.73 -8.20
CA LEU A 34 11.51 -3.56 -7.79
C LEU A 34 12.84 -2.82 -7.80
N PHE A 35 13.10 -2.00 -8.80
CA PHE A 35 14.35 -1.25 -8.93
C PHE A 35 14.49 -0.21 -7.83
N ARG A 36 13.40 0.38 -7.41
CA ARG A 36 13.37 1.35 -6.32
C ARG A 36 13.58 0.69 -4.97
N ILE A 37 13.01 -0.49 -4.75
CA ILE A 37 13.27 -1.28 -3.53
C ILE A 37 14.77 -1.63 -3.47
N ALA A 38 15.30 -2.17 -4.57
CA ALA A 38 16.68 -2.63 -4.64
C ALA A 38 17.71 -1.49 -4.55
N SER A 39 17.34 -0.28 -4.97
CA SER A 39 18.20 0.90 -4.87
C SER A 39 18.25 1.55 -3.49
N GLY A 40 17.36 1.15 -2.58
CA GLY A 40 17.32 1.66 -1.21
C GLY A 40 16.32 2.78 -0.95
N GLU A 41 15.43 3.09 -1.90
CA GLU A 41 14.42 4.14 -1.69
C GLU A 41 13.33 3.73 -0.70
N MET A 42 13.06 2.43 -0.52
CA MET A 42 12.01 1.97 0.39
C MET A 42 12.50 1.82 1.83
N LEU A 43 13.66 1.21 2.05
CA LEU A 43 14.11 0.83 3.39
C LEU A 43 15.39 1.55 3.83
N GLY A 44 15.92 2.45 3.01
CA GLY A 44 17.11 3.22 3.33
C GLY A 44 18.37 2.71 2.63
N LYS A 45 19.36 3.59 2.52
CA LYS A 45 20.60 3.31 1.80
C LYS A 45 21.58 2.44 2.59
N ASP A 46 21.26 2.13 3.84
CA ASP A 46 22.04 1.26 4.72
C ASP A 46 21.42 -0.14 4.91
N GLN A 47 20.27 -0.41 4.24
CA GLN A 47 19.51 -1.65 4.41
C GLN A 47 19.59 -2.54 3.17
N PRO A 48 20.43 -3.60 3.21
CA PRO A 48 20.43 -4.61 2.16
C PRO A 48 19.12 -5.38 2.12
N VAL A 49 18.72 -5.79 0.92
CA VAL A 49 17.48 -6.55 0.70
C VAL A 49 17.73 -7.82 -0.09
N ILE A 50 16.95 -8.85 0.20
CA ILE A 50 16.83 -10.06 -0.60
C ILE A 50 15.42 -10.02 -1.19
N LEU A 51 15.31 -9.95 -2.51
CA LEU A 51 14.03 -9.94 -3.21
C LEU A 51 13.53 -11.36 -3.44
N GLN A 52 12.29 -11.62 -3.04
CA GLN A 52 11.60 -12.90 -3.22
C GLN A 52 10.38 -12.65 -4.11
N LEU A 53 10.48 -13.02 -5.37
CA LEU A 53 9.61 -12.55 -6.45
C LEU A 53 8.67 -13.66 -6.89
N LEU A 54 7.36 -13.38 -6.82
CA LEU A 54 6.31 -14.32 -7.18
C LEU A 54 5.61 -13.89 -8.45
N GLU A 55 5.48 -14.81 -9.38
CA GLU A 55 4.60 -14.66 -10.55
C GLU A 55 3.73 -15.90 -10.73
N VAL A 56 2.64 -15.75 -11.50
CA VAL A 56 1.73 -16.84 -11.81
C VAL A 56 2.46 -17.98 -12.55
N PRO A 57 1.98 -19.24 -12.42
CA PRO A 57 2.69 -20.40 -12.96
C PRO A 57 2.52 -20.62 -14.48
N PHE A 58 2.41 -19.52 -15.23
CA PHE A 58 2.34 -19.58 -16.68
C PHE A 58 3.71 -19.31 -17.26
N GLU A 59 4.09 -20.03 -18.30
CA GLU A 59 5.41 -19.93 -18.92
C GLU A 59 5.77 -18.48 -19.30
N LYS A 60 4.84 -17.77 -19.92
CA LYS A 60 5.06 -16.38 -20.34
C LYS A 60 5.36 -15.46 -19.15
N ALA A 61 4.65 -15.62 -18.04
CA ALA A 61 4.86 -14.82 -16.83
C ALA A 61 6.19 -15.16 -16.17
N GLN A 62 6.56 -16.45 -16.11
CA GLN A 62 7.83 -16.89 -15.55
C GLN A 62 9.02 -16.43 -16.41
N GLN A 63 8.87 -16.40 -17.74
CA GLN A 63 9.90 -15.85 -18.63
C GLN A 63 10.06 -14.35 -18.44
N ALA A 64 8.95 -13.61 -18.30
CA ALA A 64 8.99 -12.17 -18.01
C ALA A 64 9.70 -11.90 -16.67
N LEU A 65 9.41 -12.69 -15.64
CA LEU A 65 10.07 -12.58 -14.34
C LEU A 65 11.58 -12.79 -14.48
N LYS A 66 12.00 -13.78 -15.24
CA LYS A 66 13.42 -14.04 -15.50
C LYS A 66 14.11 -12.85 -16.14
N GLY A 67 13.44 -12.20 -17.12
CA GLY A 67 13.95 -10.99 -17.76
C GLY A 67 14.09 -9.82 -16.79
N VAL A 68 13.11 -9.61 -15.93
CA VAL A 68 13.17 -8.58 -14.89
C VAL A 68 14.33 -8.81 -13.92
N MET A 69 14.55 -10.07 -13.53
CA MET A 69 15.69 -10.43 -12.68
C MET A 69 17.04 -10.18 -13.36
N MET A 70 17.13 -10.43 -14.68
CA MET A 70 18.34 -10.08 -15.45
C MET A 70 18.60 -8.57 -15.42
N GLU A 71 17.57 -7.74 -15.57
CA GLU A 71 17.72 -6.29 -15.50
C GLU A 71 18.15 -5.83 -14.10
N LEU A 72 17.61 -6.45 -13.05
CA LEU A 72 18.05 -6.17 -11.68
C LEU A 72 19.54 -6.51 -11.47
N ASP A 73 19.99 -7.63 -12.03
CA ASP A 73 21.41 -7.98 -12.02
C ASP A 73 22.25 -6.92 -12.75
N ASP A 74 21.76 -6.44 -13.90
CA ASP A 74 22.47 -5.46 -14.72
C ASP A 74 22.60 -4.09 -14.04
N CYS A 75 21.74 -3.78 -13.09
CA CYS A 75 21.83 -2.55 -12.30
C CYS A 75 22.99 -2.59 -11.28
N ALA A 76 23.47 -3.75 -10.91
CA ALA A 76 24.54 -3.94 -9.94
C ALA A 76 24.30 -3.15 -8.63
N PHE A 77 23.06 -3.14 -8.13
CA PHE A 77 22.73 -2.43 -6.91
C PHE A 77 23.49 -2.97 -5.70
N PRO A 78 24.26 -2.12 -4.99
CA PRO A 78 25.05 -2.58 -3.83
C PRO A 78 24.17 -3.17 -2.70
N LEU A 79 22.91 -2.74 -2.62
CA LEU A 79 21.99 -3.19 -1.57
C LEU A 79 21.26 -4.48 -1.91
N LEU A 80 21.31 -4.94 -3.16
CA LEU A 80 20.64 -6.18 -3.56
C LEU A 80 21.53 -7.39 -3.18
N ALA A 81 21.23 -7.98 -2.02
CA ALA A 81 22.01 -9.07 -1.45
C ALA A 81 21.64 -10.45 -2.01
N GLY A 82 20.48 -10.58 -2.65
CA GLY A 82 20.03 -11.82 -3.25
C GLY A 82 18.67 -11.66 -3.90
N MET A 83 18.29 -12.64 -4.72
CA MET A 83 17.05 -12.65 -5.48
C MET A 83 16.58 -14.08 -5.70
N ILE A 84 15.28 -14.32 -5.56
CA ILE A 84 14.62 -15.59 -5.88
C ILE A 84 13.41 -15.28 -6.75
N GLY A 85 13.23 -15.99 -7.86
CA GLY A 85 12.02 -15.96 -8.66
C GLY A 85 11.30 -17.31 -8.54
N THR A 86 9.99 -17.31 -8.35
CA THR A 86 9.22 -18.54 -8.12
C THR A 86 7.77 -18.38 -8.54
N ASP A 87 7.08 -19.51 -8.72
CA ASP A 87 5.62 -19.59 -8.85
C ASP A 87 4.93 -20.10 -7.57
N ASP A 88 5.72 -20.41 -6.54
CA ASP A 88 5.22 -20.97 -5.29
C ASP A 88 5.18 -19.90 -4.18
N PRO A 89 3.97 -19.54 -3.68
CA PRO A 89 3.84 -18.56 -2.61
C PRO A 89 4.63 -18.91 -1.34
N LYS A 90 4.77 -20.20 -1.01
CA LYS A 90 5.53 -20.62 0.17
C LYS A 90 7.03 -20.38 0.03
N VAL A 91 7.54 -20.44 -1.19
CA VAL A 91 8.93 -20.07 -1.48
C VAL A 91 9.10 -18.54 -1.42
N ALA A 92 8.17 -17.80 -2.05
CA ALA A 92 8.24 -16.35 -2.09
C ALA A 92 8.12 -15.72 -0.70
N PHE A 93 7.26 -16.26 0.16
CA PHE A 93 7.00 -15.68 1.49
C PHE A 93 7.89 -16.25 2.61
N LYS A 94 8.78 -17.18 2.29
CA LYS A 94 9.66 -17.81 3.27
C LYS A 94 10.47 -16.77 4.03
N ASP A 95 10.27 -16.70 5.34
CA ASP A 95 10.96 -15.76 6.24
C ASP A 95 10.83 -14.28 5.83
N ALA A 96 9.80 -13.94 5.06
CA ALA A 96 9.60 -12.57 4.59
C ALA A 96 9.40 -11.60 5.75
N ASP A 97 10.14 -10.50 5.72
CA ASP A 97 10.00 -9.39 6.67
C ASP A 97 9.01 -8.36 6.15
N TYR A 98 8.92 -8.22 4.84
CA TYR A 98 8.01 -7.34 4.11
C TYR A 98 7.38 -8.12 2.97
N ALA A 99 6.09 -7.93 2.76
CA ALA A 99 5.38 -8.55 1.66
C ALA A 99 4.47 -7.52 0.97
N LEU A 100 4.77 -7.22 -0.29
CA LEU A 100 3.98 -6.33 -1.13
C LEU A 100 3.16 -7.19 -2.09
N LEU A 101 1.86 -7.29 -1.83
CA LEU A 101 0.94 -8.12 -2.61
C LEU A 101 0.35 -7.27 -3.72
N VAL A 102 1.08 -7.19 -4.83
CA VAL A 102 0.77 -6.33 -5.97
C VAL A 102 -0.09 -7.05 -7.00
N GLY A 103 0.13 -8.35 -7.17
CA GLY A 103 -0.57 -9.14 -8.16
C GLY A 103 -2.04 -9.34 -7.79
N SER A 104 -2.89 -9.15 -8.79
CA SER A 104 -4.31 -9.48 -8.73
C SER A 104 -4.82 -9.72 -10.13
N ARG A 105 -5.97 -10.39 -10.25
CA ARG A 105 -6.58 -10.57 -11.55
C ARG A 105 -7.37 -9.31 -11.93
N PRO A 106 -7.09 -8.68 -13.08
CA PRO A 106 -7.87 -7.53 -13.54
C PRO A 106 -9.26 -7.97 -14.03
N ARG A 107 -10.19 -7.01 -14.08
CA ARG A 107 -11.52 -7.25 -14.61
C ARG A 107 -11.44 -7.59 -16.09
N GLY A 108 -11.94 -8.77 -16.46
CA GLY A 108 -12.02 -9.20 -17.85
C GLY A 108 -13.35 -8.83 -18.51
N PRO A 109 -13.43 -8.91 -19.86
CA PRO A 109 -14.67 -8.68 -20.58
C PRO A 109 -15.79 -9.61 -20.10
N GLY A 110 -16.98 -9.06 -19.86
CA GLY A 110 -18.15 -9.82 -19.40
C GLY A 110 -18.11 -10.29 -17.95
N MET A 111 -17.07 -9.93 -17.19
CA MET A 111 -16.95 -10.29 -15.78
C MET A 111 -17.69 -9.28 -14.92
N GLU A 112 -18.59 -9.76 -14.08
CA GLU A 112 -19.28 -8.96 -13.08
C GLU A 112 -18.33 -8.64 -11.90
N ARG A 113 -18.61 -7.54 -11.17
CA ARG A 113 -17.82 -7.15 -10.00
C ARG A 113 -17.77 -8.27 -8.95
N ALA A 114 -18.89 -8.96 -8.72
CA ALA A 114 -18.95 -10.07 -7.77
C ALA A 114 -18.04 -11.23 -8.15
N ASP A 115 -17.95 -11.54 -9.45
CA ASP A 115 -17.05 -12.59 -9.96
C ASP A 115 -15.59 -12.22 -9.76
N LEU A 116 -15.25 -10.96 -9.99
CA LEU A 116 -13.90 -10.43 -9.79
C LEU A 116 -13.49 -10.50 -8.31
N LEU A 117 -14.39 -10.14 -7.40
CA LEU A 117 -14.18 -10.24 -5.96
C LEU A 117 -13.86 -11.69 -5.55
N LYS A 118 -14.61 -12.67 -6.08
CA LYS A 118 -14.41 -14.10 -5.77
C LYS A 118 -13.12 -14.65 -6.32
N VAL A 119 -12.78 -14.31 -7.55
CA VAL A 119 -11.52 -14.75 -8.18
C VAL A 119 -10.32 -14.21 -7.42
N ASN A 120 -10.32 -12.94 -7.11
CA ASN A 120 -9.25 -12.34 -6.30
C ASN A 120 -9.26 -12.90 -4.87
N GLY A 121 -10.45 -13.13 -4.32
CA GLY A 121 -10.59 -13.75 -3.00
C GLY A 121 -9.85 -15.08 -2.88
N GLU A 122 -9.96 -15.95 -3.86
CA GLU A 122 -9.23 -17.22 -3.90
C GLU A 122 -7.72 -17.01 -3.89
N ILE A 123 -7.23 -16.03 -4.67
CA ILE A 123 -5.80 -15.70 -4.72
C ILE A 123 -5.31 -15.26 -3.34
N PHE A 124 -6.03 -14.35 -2.70
CA PHE A 124 -5.60 -13.77 -1.42
C PHE A 124 -5.81 -14.71 -0.23
N ILE A 125 -6.76 -15.65 -0.30
CA ILE A 125 -6.84 -16.75 0.65
C ILE A 125 -5.55 -17.58 0.60
N GLY A 126 -5.13 -18.00 -0.58
CA GLY A 126 -3.92 -18.79 -0.77
C GLY A 126 -2.66 -18.06 -0.30
N GLN A 127 -2.56 -16.78 -0.61
CA GLN A 127 -1.41 -15.96 -0.19
C GLN A 127 -1.43 -15.72 1.33
N GLY A 128 -2.59 -15.47 1.93
CA GLY A 128 -2.73 -15.34 3.37
C GLY A 128 -2.31 -16.63 4.11
N GLN A 129 -2.75 -17.77 3.62
CA GLN A 129 -2.36 -19.07 4.18
C GLN A 129 -0.85 -19.31 4.08
N ALA A 130 -0.24 -18.96 2.96
CA ALA A 130 1.21 -19.10 2.77
C ALA A 130 1.99 -18.18 3.71
N LEU A 131 1.57 -16.93 3.84
CA LEU A 131 2.15 -15.97 4.80
C LEU A 131 2.07 -16.52 6.23
N ASN A 132 0.91 -17.03 6.60
CA ASN A 132 0.66 -17.62 7.92
C ASN A 132 1.64 -18.75 8.25
N GLU A 133 1.94 -19.57 7.25
CA GLU A 133 2.78 -20.76 7.43
C GLU A 133 4.27 -20.42 7.46
N VAL A 134 4.76 -19.52 6.60
CA VAL A 134 6.20 -19.40 6.35
C VAL A 134 6.81 -18.02 6.57
N ALA A 135 6.02 -16.94 6.66
CA ALA A 135 6.56 -15.60 6.80
C ALA A 135 7.09 -15.35 8.23
N SER A 136 7.95 -14.35 8.38
CA SER A 136 8.30 -13.82 9.70
C SER A 136 7.02 -13.45 10.46
N ARG A 137 7.00 -13.71 11.77
CA ARG A 137 5.84 -13.35 12.62
C ARG A 137 5.60 -11.84 12.70
N ASN A 138 6.61 -11.05 12.38
CA ASN A 138 6.55 -9.58 12.34
C ASN A 138 6.43 -9.04 10.91
N VAL A 139 6.08 -9.87 9.95
CA VAL A 139 5.96 -9.45 8.54
C VAL A 139 5.02 -8.26 8.40
N LYS A 140 5.45 -7.26 7.62
CA LYS A 140 4.62 -6.12 7.25
C LYS A 140 4.04 -6.37 5.86
N VAL A 141 2.73 -6.46 5.79
CA VAL A 141 2.03 -6.79 4.55
C VAL A 141 1.31 -5.55 4.01
N LEU A 142 1.58 -5.23 2.76
CA LEU A 142 0.89 -4.18 2.02
C LEU A 142 0.17 -4.80 0.83
N VAL A 143 -1.14 -4.66 0.78
CA VAL A 143 -1.94 -5.11 -0.36
C VAL A 143 -2.18 -3.94 -1.30
N VAL A 144 -1.72 -4.10 -2.54
CA VAL A 144 -1.85 -3.12 -3.63
C VAL A 144 -2.88 -3.59 -4.65
N GLY A 145 -2.96 -4.90 -4.91
CA GLY A 145 -3.87 -5.49 -5.88
C GLY A 145 -5.33 -5.23 -5.54
N ASN A 146 -6.09 -4.73 -6.54
CA ASN A 146 -7.49 -4.34 -6.35
C ASN A 146 -8.45 -5.52 -6.37
N PRO A 147 -9.52 -5.46 -5.57
CA PRO A 147 -9.89 -4.43 -4.59
C PRO A 147 -9.04 -4.52 -3.32
N ALA A 148 -8.16 -3.53 -3.13
CA ALA A 148 -7.07 -3.60 -2.15
C ALA A 148 -7.55 -3.83 -0.71
N ASN A 149 -8.54 -3.08 -0.25
CA ASN A 149 -9.02 -3.19 1.12
C ASN A 149 -9.63 -4.57 1.41
N THR A 150 -10.49 -5.05 0.55
CA THR A 150 -11.15 -6.35 0.72
C THR A 150 -10.14 -7.49 0.55
N ASN A 151 -9.21 -7.39 -0.39
CA ASN A 151 -8.13 -8.37 -0.55
C ASN A 151 -7.24 -8.44 0.70
N ALA A 152 -6.93 -7.30 1.30
CA ALA A 152 -6.17 -7.25 2.55
C ALA A 152 -6.94 -7.92 3.71
N TYR A 153 -8.25 -7.68 3.79
CA TYR A 153 -9.12 -8.33 4.76
C TYR A 153 -9.12 -9.86 4.59
N ILE A 154 -9.25 -10.33 3.35
CA ILE A 154 -9.22 -11.76 3.02
C ILE A 154 -7.88 -12.40 3.44
N ALA A 155 -6.76 -11.77 3.07
CA ALA A 155 -5.44 -12.27 3.43
C ALA A 155 -5.26 -12.34 4.96
N MET A 156 -5.68 -11.31 5.66
CA MET A 156 -5.64 -11.25 7.12
C MET A 156 -6.46 -12.40 7.76
N LYS A 157 -7.68 -12.60 7.31
CA LYS A 157 -8.56 -13.67 7.83
C LYS A 157 -8.01 -15.06 7.52
N SER A 158 -7.22 -15.18 6.47
CA SER A 158 -6.60 -16.44 6.06
C SER A 158 -5.26 -16.70 6.74
N ALA A 159 -4.80 -15.79 7.60
CA ALA A 159 -3.55 -15.89 8.34
C ALA A 159 -3.80 -15.71 9.85
N PRO A 160 -4.52 -16.65 10.50
CA PRO A 160 -4.97 -16.48 11.88
C PRO A 160 -3.85 -16.45 12.93
N ASP A 161 -2.66 -16.98 12.60
CA ASP A 161 -1.53 -17.00 13.53
C ASP A 161 -0.64 -15.75 13.44
N LEU A 162 -0.89 -14.88 12.47
CA LEU A 162 -0.22 -13.59 12.37
C LEU A 162 -1.10 -12.50 13.00
N PRO A 163 -0.50 -11.51 13.66
CA PRO A 163 -1.28 -10.38 14.18
C PRO A 163 -2.02 -9.65 13.07
N ALA A 164 -3.30 -9.33 13.29
CA ALA A 164 -4.13 -8.63 12.30
C ALA A 164 -3.51 -7.30 11.85
N LYS A 165 -2.83 -6.60 12.76
CA LYS A 165 -2.15 -5.32 12.50
C LYS A 165 -1.03 -5.42 11.46
N ASN A 166 -0.54 -6.61 11.17
CA ASN A 166 0.51 -6.81 10.14
C ASN A 166 -0.03 -6.60 8.72
N PHE A 167 -1.35 -6.60 8.53
CA PHE A 167 -1.99 -6.50 7.23
C PHE A 167 -2.52 -5.10 6.99
N THR A 168 -2.13 -4.49 5.87
CA THR A 168 -2.57 -3.15 5.48
C THR A 168 -2.96 -3.10 4.01
N ALA A 169 -3.80 -2.13 3.66
CA ALA A 169 -4.20 -1.85 2.28
C ALA A 169 -3.67 -0.48 1.85
N MET A 170 -3.33 -0.34 0.58
CA MET A 170 -2.77 0.89 0.05
C MET A 170 -3.84 1.90 -0.33
N LEU A 171 -3.89 3.01 0.41
CA LEU A 171 -4.61 4.23 0.04
C LEU A 171 -3.65 5.41 -0.20
N ARG A 172 -2.35 5.13 -0.19
CA ARG A 172 -1.33 6.19 -0.35
C ARG A 172 -1.39 6.83 -1.73
N LEU A 173 -1.82 6.11 -2.76
CA LEU A 173 -2.02 6.68 -4.08
C LEU A 173 -3.14 7.73 -4.06
N ASP A 174 -4.27 7.43 -3.43
CA ASP A 174 -5.37 8.39 -3.24
C ASP A 174 -4.90 9.61 -2.45
N HIS A 175 -4.12 9.38 -1.39
CA HIS A 175 -3.51 10.42 -0.57
C HIS A 175 -2.60 11.33 -1.42
N ASN A 176 -1.72 10.78 -2.22
CA ASN A 176 -0.80 11.53 -3.06
C ASN A 176 -1.54 12.32 -4.16
N ARG A 177 -2.58 11.72 -4.75
CA ARG A 177 -3.45 12.41 -5.72
C ARG A 177 -4.14 13.62 -5.08
N ALA A 178 -4.65 13.45 -3.87
CA ALA A 178 -5.28 14.53 -3.12
C ALA A 178 -4.27 15.64 -2.76
N LEU A 179 -3.06 15.28 -2.35
CA LEU A 179 -2.00 16.24 -2.03
C LEU A 179 -1.73 17.21 -3.18
N THR A 180 -1.55 16.70 -4.40
CA THR A 180 -1.24 17.56 -5.55
C THR A 180 -2.40 18.46 -5.93
N GLN A 181 -3.64 17.98 -5.82
CA GLN A 181 -4.82 18.80 -6.11
C GLN A 181 -4.96 19.95 -5.09
N ILE A 182 -4.75 19.66 -3.82
CA ILE A 182 -4.79 20.68 -2.75
C ILE A 182 -3.65 21.69 -2.92
N ALA A 183 -2.44 21.21 -3.21
CA ALA A 183 -1.28 22.08 -3.43
C ALA A 183 -1.54 23.08 -4.55
N GLN A 184 -2.09 22.62 -5.67
CA GLN A 184 -2.44 23.47 -6.81
C GLN A 184 -3.54 24.47 -6.46
N LYS A 185 -4.60 24.03 -5.80
CA LYS A 185 -5.73 24.91 -5.41
C LYS A 185 -5.30 25.97 -4.41
N ALA A 186 -4.52 25.60 -3.41
CA ALA A 186 -4.08 26.52 -2.35
C ALA A 186 -2.85 27.35 -2.72
N GLY A 187 -2.16 26.99 -3.80
CA GLY A 187 -0.93 27.68 -4.20
C GLY A 187 0.24 27.44 -3.25
N VAL A 188 0.35 26.21 -2.70
CA VAL A 188 1.42 25.83 -1.77
C VAL A 188 2.21 24.65 -2.32
N ALA A 189 3.41 24.44 -1.81
CA ALA A 189 4.22 23.28 -2.18
C ALA A 189 3.66 22.00 -1.53
N VAL A 190 3.70 20.88 -2.25
CA VAL A 190 3.29 19.57 -1.73
C VAL A 190 4.02 19.26 -0.42
N ALA A 191 5.33 19.53 -0.36
CA ALA A 191 6.16 19.23 0.81
C ALA A 191 5.74 20.00 2.08
N ASP A 192 5.03 21.11 1.94
CA ASP A 192 4.58 21.92 3.08
C ASP A 192 3.25 21.46 3.65
N ILE A 193 2.52 20.59 2.96
CA ILE A 193 1.20 20.13 3.40
C ILE A 193 1.35 19.02 4.45
N LYS A 194 0.68 19.23 5.59
CA LYS A 194 0.60 18.28 6.70
C LYS A 194 -0.84 17.96 7.02
N ASN A 195 -1.05 16.81 7.66
CA ASN A 195 -2.33 16.39 8.23
C ASN A 195 -3.46 16.18 7.20
N LEU A 196 -3.10 15.82 5.96
CA LEU A 196 -4.10 15.34 5.02
C LEU A 196 -4.52 13.93 5.42
N THR A 197 -5.77 13.59 5.19
CA THR A 197 -6.36 12.30 5.54
C THR A 197 -7.19 11.78 4.37
N VAL A 198 -7.14 10.47 4.15
CA VAL A 198 -8.06 9.78 3.25
C VAL A 198 -8.77 8.68 4.03
N TRP A 199 -10.09 8.70 4.03
CA TRP A 199 -10.93 7.76 4.75
C TRP A 199 -11.50 6.69 3.81
N GLY A 200 -11.54 5.45 4.28
CA GLY A 200 -12.37 4.42 3.70
C GLY A 200 -11.70 3.46 2.73
N ASN A 201 -12.37 3.22 1.62
CA ASN A 201 -11.98 2.24 0.61
C ASN A 201 -11.11 2.87 -0.48
N HIS A 202 -10.15 2.11 -1.00
CA HIS A 202 -9.43 2.50 -2.21
C HIS A 202 -10.35 2.29 -3.43
N SER A 203 -11.23 3.24 -3.67
CA SER A 203 -12.24 3.22 -4.73
C SER A 203 -12.73 4.65 -4.98
N PRO A 204 -13.62 4.88 -5.97
CA PRO A 204 -14.22 6.21 -6.16
C PRO A 204 -15.02 6.74 -4.96
N THR A 205 -15.38 5.88 -3.99
CA THR A 205 -16.09 6.31 -2.75
C THR A 205 -15.15 6.83 -1.65
N MET A 206 -13.81 6.72 -1.82
CA MET A 206 -12.88 7.20 -0.82
C MET A 206 -13.15 8.68 -0.52
N TYR A 207 -12.93 9.07 0.74
CA TYR A 207 -13.13 10.45 1.15
C TYR A 207 -11.78 11.10 1.49
N ALA A 208 -11.30 11.94 0.57
CA ALA A 208 -10.12 12.78 0.81
C ALA A 208 -10.53 14.01 1.64
N ASP A 209 -9.91 14.17 2.79
CA ASP A 209 -10.34 15.12 3.83
C ASP A 209 -9.20 16.07 4.18
N TYR A 210 -9.32 17.32 3.78
CA TYR A 210 -8.34 18.36 4.09
C TYR A 210 -8.77 19.32 5.21
N ARG A 211 -9.79 18.95 6.01
CA ARG A 211 -10.28 19.80 7.11
C ARG A 211 -9.19 20.13 8.12
N PHE A 212 -8.25 19.23 8.35
CA PHE A 212 -7.14 19.37 9.30
C PHE A 212 -5.82 19.65 8.62
N ALA A 213 -5.80 19.70 7.29
CA ALA A 213 -4.58 19.93 6.54
C ALA A 213 -4.07 21.35 6.74
N THR A 214 -2.76 21.47 6.91
CA THR A 214 -2.08 22.75 7.08
C THR A 214 -0.89 22.88 6.12
N ALA A 215 -0.52 24.11 5.81
CA ALA A 215 0.73 24.42 5.13
C ALA A 215 1.30 25.70 5.75
N ASN A 216 2.55 25.62 6.25
CA ASN A 216 3.23 26.74 6.89
C ASN A 216 2.40 27.37 8.03
N GLY A 217 1.71 26.53 8.82
CA GLY A 217 0.89 26.96 9.94
C GLY A 217 -0.49 27.49 9.59
N VAL A 218 -0.86 27.49 8.30
CA VAL A 218 -2.17 27.95 7.83
C VAL A 218 -3.06 26.75 7.55
N ASN A 219 -4.29 26.74 8.10
CA ASN A 219 -5.27 25.70 7.80
C ASN A 219 -5.75 25.82 6.36
N LEU A 220 -5.68 24.73 5.60
CA LEU A 220 -5.98 24.74 4.17
C LEU A 220 -7.49 24.75 3.87
N LYS A 221 -8.33 24.23 4.77
CA LYS A 221 -9.76 24.36 4.61
C LYS A 221 -10.19 25.84 4.67
N ASP A 222 -9.63 26.59 5.62
CA ASP A 222 -9.90 28.01 5.76
C ASP A 222 -9.34 28.82 4.58
N LYS A 223 -8.12 28.47 4.14
CA LYS A 223 -7.49 29.15 3.01
C LYS A 223 -8.22 28.92 1.70
N ILE A 224 -8.62 27.70 1.42
CA ILE A 224 -9.36 27.32 0.20
C ILE A 224 -10.76 27.89 0.27
N ASN A 225 -11.44 27.67 1.40
CA ASN A 225 -12.78 28.21 1.70
C ASN A 225 -13.75 28.07 0.51
N ASP A 226 -13.86 26.87 -0.04
CA ASP A 226 -14.64 26.59 -1.25
C ASP A 226 -15.29 25.20 -1.16
N ALA A 227 -16.46 25.16 -0.51
CA ALA A 227 -17.21 23.91 -0.31
C ALA A 227 -17.69 23.32 -1.64
N ASP A 228 -18.02 24.15 -2.62
CA ASP A 228 -18.44 23.71 -3.95
C ASP A 228 -17.29 23.00 -4.67
N TRP A 229 -16.12 23.60 -4.65
CA TRP A 229 -14.91 22.99 -5.22
C TRP A 229 -14.63 21.63 -4.55
N ASN A 230 -14.73 21.56 -3.23
CA ASN A 230 -14.50 20.31 -2.51
C ASN A 230 -15.45 19.19 -2.99
N ALA A 231 -16.74 19.46 -3.00
CA ALA A 231 -17.77 18.47 -3.32
C ALA A 231 -17.85 18.12 -4.81
N ASN A 232 -17.72 19.13 -5.68
CA ASN A 232 -18.05 18.99 -7.10
C ASN A 232 -16.81 18.95 -8.02
N THR A 233 -15.63 19.26 -7.52
CA THR A 233 -14.38 19.22 -8.30
C THR A 233 -13.34 18.33 -7.66
N PHE A 234 -12.93 18.63 -6.43
CA PHE A 234 -11.84 17.92 -5.75
C PHE A 234 -12.15 16.44 -5.54
N LEU A 235 -13.23 16.12 -4.85
CA LEU A 235 -13.57 14.73 -4.55
C LEU A 235 -13.79 13.89 -5.82
N PRO A 236 -14.55 14.36 -6.83
CA PRO A 236 -14.66 13.60 -8.08
C PRO A 236 -13.35 13.45 -8.84
N THR A 237 -12.51 14.48 -8.87
CA THR A 237 -11.21 14.43 -9.57
C THR A 237 -10.30 13.37 -8.96
N VAL A 238 -10.17 13.35 -7.65
CA VAL A 238 -9.34 12.35 -6.96
C VAL A 238 -9.95 10.96 -7.11
N GLY A 239 -11.26 10.82 -6.92
CA GLY A 239 -11.97 9.54 -7.00
C GLY A 239 -11.94 8.90 -8.39
N LYS A 240 -11.93 9.71 -9.46
CA LYS A 240 -11.96 9.24 -10.85
C LYS A 240 -10.59 9.30 -11.54
N ARG A 241 -9.54 9.64 -10.80
CA ARG A 241 -8.21 9.84 -11.39
C ARG A 241 -7.68 8.60 -12.09
N GLY A 242 -7.90 7.42 -11.52
CA GLY A 242 -7.49 6.16 -12.13
C GLY A 242 -8.11 5.95 -13.51
N ALA A 243 -9.41 6.20 -13.64
CA ALA A 243 -10.10 6.11 -14.93
C ALA A 243 -9.60 7.15 -15.95
N ALA A 244 -9.32 8.38 -15.50
CA ALA A 244 -8.76 9.43 -16.33
C ALA A 244 -7.39 9.06 -16.89
N ILE A 245 -6.55 8.42 -16.08
CA ILE A 245 -5.22 7.93 -16.51
C ILE A 245 -5.37 6.84 -17.56
N ILE A 246 -6.28 5.89 -17.38
CA ILE A 246 -6.53 4.82 -18.36
C ILE A 246 -7.00 5.42 -19.68
N GLU A 247 -7.91 6.39 -19.64
CA GLU A 247 -8.41 7.07 -20.84
C GLU A 247 -7.28 7.77 -21.61
N ALA A 248 -6.40 8.47 -20.88
CA ALA A 248 -5.30 9.22 -21.50
C ALA A 248 -4.14 8.32 -21.96
N ARG A 249 -3.79 7.32 -21.19
CA ARG A 249 -2.58 6.53 -21.35
C ARG A 249 -2.83 5.17 -22.03
N GLY A 250 -4.06 4.67 -21.94
CA GLY A 250 -4.43 3.32 -22.41
C GLY A 250 -4.07 2.20 -21.45
N LEU A 251 -3.44 2.54 -20.31
CA LEU A 251 -2.98 1.60 -19.30
C LEU A 251 -3.26 2.16 -17.91
N SER A 252 -3.43 1.27 -16.92
CA SER A 252 -3.61 1.66 -15.52
C SER A 252 -2.38 2.36 -14.95
N SER A 253 -2.56 3.07 -13.86
CA SER A 253 -1.47 3.66 -13.10
C SER A 253 -0.46 2.59 -12.70
N ALA A 254 0.80 2.79 -13.02
CA ALA A 254 1.86 1.85 -12.69
C ALA A 254 2.96 2.53 -11.86
N ALA A 255 3.62 3.54 -12.42
CA ALA A 255 4.70 4.24 -11.72
C ALA A 255 4.22 4.96 -10.46
N SER A 256 3.05 5.62 -10.52
CA SER A 256 2.49 6.31 -9.34
C SER A 256 2.00 5.34 -8.27
N ALA A 257 1.46 4.19 -8.66
CA ALA A 257 1.09 3.13 -7.73
C ALA A 257 2.33 2.53 -7.04
N ALA A 258 3.39 2.28 -7.80
CA ALA A 258 4.67 1.82 -7.25
C ALA A 258 5.26 2.85 -6.28
N ASN A 259 5.23 4.12 -6.64
CA ASN A 259 5.68 5.20 -5.77
C ASN A 259 4.89 5.24 -4.45
N ALA A 260 3.58 5.12 -4.52
CA ALA A 260 2.73 5.09 -3.33
C ALA A 260 3.03 3.89 -2.43
N ALA A 261 3.31 2.73 -3.01
CA ALA A 261 3.73 1.54 -2.25
C ALA A 261 5.06 1.75 -1.53
N ILE A 262 6.03 2.38 -2.19
CA ILE A 262 7.30 2.78 -1.59
C ILE A 262 7.06 3.73 -0.41
N ASP A 263 6.25 4.78 -0.60
CA ASP A 263 5.92 5.74 0.44
C ASP A 263 5.28 5.08 1.66
N HIS A 264 4.27 4.23 1.42
CA HIS A 264 3.55 3.52 2.47
C HIS A 264 4.50 2.65 3.31
N MET A 265 5.28 1.83 2.66
CA MET A 265 6.16 0.88 3.35
C MET A 265 7.35 1.58 4.01
N ARG A 266 7.92 2.61 3.36
CA ARG A 266 9.01 3.39 3.95
C ARG A 266 8.56 4.07 5.23
N ASP A 267 7.40 4.72 5.21
CA ASP A 267 6.86 5.40 6.39
C ASP A 267 6.57 4.41 7.52
N TRP A 268 6.03 3.25 7.19
CA TRP A 268 5.79 2.21 8.19
C TRP A 268 7.09 1.69 8.80
N ALA A 269 8.08 1.39 7.96
CA ALA A 269 9.34 0.81 8.41
C ALA A 269 10.26 1.82 9.12
N LEU A 270 10.34 3.06 8.60
CA LEU A 270 11.31 4.06 9.07
C LEU A 270 10.70 5.16 9.94
N GLY A 271 9.37 5.27 9.95
CA GLY A 271 8.68 6.27 10.75
C GLY A 271 8.30 7.53 10.01
N THR A 272 7.33 8.27 10.56
CA THR A 272 6.79 9.52 9.98
C THR A 272 7.16 10.76 10.76
N ASN A 273 7.93 10.61 11.82
CA ASN A 273 8.36 11.72 12.67
C ASN A 273 7.17 12.57 13.19
N GLY A 274 6.08 11.89 13.58
CA GLY A 274 4.86 12.51 14.08
C GLY A 274 3.92 13.04 13.01
N GLU A 275 4.27 12.96 11.73
CA GLU A 275 3.40 13.37 10.63
C GLU A 275 2.37 12.29 10.31
N TRP A 276 1.20 12.72 9.84
CA TRP A 276 0.12 11.82 9.47
C TRP A 276 0.31 11.31 8.04
N VAL A 277 0.06 10.01 7.89
CA VAL A 277 -0.05 9.37 6.58
C VAL A 277 -1.32 8.52 6.57
N THR A 278 -1.77 8.14 5.38
CA THR A 278 -2.98 7.32 5.24
C THR A 278 -2.60 5.86 5.07
N MET A 279 -3.23 4.99 5.85
CA MET A 279 -3.11 3.53 5.69
C MET A 279 -4.48 2.88 5.85
N GLY A 280 -4.77 1.88 5.02
CA GLY A 280 -5.91 0.99 5.24
C GLY A 280 -5.52 -0.04 6.29
N ILE A 281 -6.20 -0.03 7.43
CA ILE A 281 -5.88 -0.90 8.57
C ILE A 281 -7.15 -1.57 9.11
N PRO A 282 -7.01 -2.66 9.88
CA PRO A 282 -8.19 -3.31 10.47
C PRO A 282 -8.98 -2.33 11.34
N SER A 283 -10.28 -2.22 11.07
CA SER A 283 -11.18 -1.35 11.84
C SER A 283 -11.35 -1.88 13.26
N ASP A 284 -11.47 -0.96 14.24
CA ASP A 284 -11.53 -1.30 15.66
C ASP A 284 -12.67 -0.61 16.41
N GLY A 285 -13.61 -0.01 15.69
CA GLY A 285 -14.71 0.77 16.27
C GLY A 285 -14.43 2.27 16.36
N SER A 286 -13.18 2.68 16.23
CA SER A 286 -12.81 4.11 16.22
C SER A 286 -13.57 4.82 15.09
N TYR A 287 -13.95 6.07 15.34
CA TYR A 287 -14.74 6.91 14.41
C TYR A 287 -16.09 6.32 14.02
N GLY A 288 -16.62 5.39 14.81
CA GLY A 288 -17.88 4.73 14.52
C GLY A 288 -17.82 3.73 13.37
N ILE A 289 -16.61 3.30 12.99
CA ILE A 289 -16.40 2.28 11.95
C ILE A 289 -16.34 0.91 12.64
N PRO A 290 -17.37 0.05 12.48
CA PRO A 290 -17.38 -1.26 13.14
C PRO A 290 -16.20 -2.14 12.75
N GLU A 291 -15.80 -3.04 13.63
CA GLU A 291 -14.82 -4.08 13.29
C GLU A 291 -15.27 -4.90 12.08
N GLY A 292 -14.32 -5.43 11.34
CA GLY A 292 -14.57 -6.37 10.26
C GLY A 292 -14.33 -5.84 8.87
N VAL A 293 -13.67 -4.71 8.72
CA VAL A 293 -13.21 -4.21 7.40
C VAL A 293 -11.78 -3.66 7.52
N MET A 294 -11.12 -3.51 6.38
CA MET A 294 -9.92 -2.67 6.26
C MET A 294 -10.38 -1.27 5.85
N TYR A 295 -10.07 -0.29 6.67
CA TYR A 295 -10.58 1.07 6.47
C TYR A 295 -9.44 2.08 6.48
N GLY A 296 -9.37 2.95 5.47
CA GLY A 296 -8.38 4.02 5.41
C GLY A 296 -8.58 5.02 6.55
N VAL A 297 -7.49 5.31 7.26
CA VAL A 297 -7.48 6.26 8.39
C VAL A 297 -6.13 6.97 8.44
N PRO A 298 -6.05 8.13 9.11
CA PRO A 298 -4.76 8.75 9.37
C PRO A 298 -4.02 7.99 10.47
N VAL A 299 -2.73 7.79 10.26
CA VAL A 299 -1.83 7.15 11.23
C VAL A 299 -0.52 7.93 11.33
N THR A 300 0.18 7.73 12.45
CA THR A 300 1.61 8.05 12.58
C THR A 300 2.38 6.75 12.70
N CYS A 301 3.64 6.75 12.30
CA CYS A 301 4.49 5.56 12.37
C CYS A 301 5.76 5.85 13.15
N ALA A 302 6.15 4.92 14.01
CA ALA A 302 7.40 4.97 14.76
C ALA A 302 7.81 3.55 15.15
N ASN A 303 9.12 3.26 15.11
CA ASN A 303 9.68 1.97 15.53
C ASN A 303 9.07 0.76 14.80
N GLY A 304 8.71 0.92 13.53
CA GLY A 304 8.11 -0.16 12.73
C GLY A 304 6.64 -0.41 13.01
N GLU A 305 5.98 0.45 13.76
CA GLU A 305 4.57 0.33 14.11
C GLU A 305 3.78 1.57 13.67
N TYR A 306 2.52 1.37 13.29
CA TYR A 306 1.60 2.48 13.06
C TYR A 306 0.67 2.66 14.24
N THR A 307 0.25 3.90 14.46
CA THR A 307 -0.72 4.27 15.49
C THR A 307 -1.80 5.14 14.85
N ARG A 308 -3.07 4.74 15.04
CA ARG A 308 -4.21 5.52 14.55
C ARG A 308 -4.24 6.89 15.20
N VAL A 309 -4.45 7.94 14.40
CA VAL A 309 -4.73 9.27 14.93
C VAL A 309 -6.14 9.27 15.48
N GLU A 310 -6.28 9.53 16.78
CA GLU A 310 -7.56 9.51 17.48
C GLU A 310 -8.12 10.92 17.71
N GLY A 311 -9.41 11.00 18.01
CA GLY A 311 -10.02 12.22 18.53
C GLY A 311 -10.33 13.30 17.50
N LEU A 312 -10.26 13.00 16.22
CA LEU A 312 -10.65 13.98 15.19
C LEU A 312 -12.16 14.15 15.17
N GLU A 313 -12.62 15.40 15.11
CA GLU A 313 -14.05 15.69 14.99
C GLU A 313 -14.54 15.30 13.58
N ILE A 314 -15.68 14.62 13.52
CA ILE A 314 -16.31 14.23 12.26
C ILE A 314 -17.58 15.05 12.10
N ASP A 315 -17.58 15.99 11.14
CA ASP A 315 -18.76 16.79 10.84
C ASP A 315 -19.79 15.98 10.02
N GLU A 316 -20.95 16.56 9.80
CA GLU A 316 -22.05 15.88 9.13
C GLU A 316 -21.71 15.46 7.69
N PHE A 317 -21.09 16.36 6.92
CA PHE A 317 -20.65 16.07 5.56
C PHE A 317 -19.66 14.90 5.53
N SER A 318 -18.68 14.94 6.42
CA SER A 318 -17.64 13.88 6.51
C SER A 318 -18.26 12.55 6.93
N ARG A 319 -19.18 12.57 7.89
CA ARG A 319 -19.86 11.34 8.34
C ARG A 319 -20.62 10.68 7.20
N GLU A 320 -21.33 11.45 6.41
CA GLU A 320 -22.05 10.93 5.26
C GLU A 320 -21.11 10.26 4.26
N ARG A 321 -19.99 10.90 3.92
CA ARG A 321 -19.00 10.35 3.01
C ARG A 321 -18.32 9.10 3.58
N MET A 322 -18.00 9.12 4.86
CA MET A 322 -17.41 7.97 5.55
C MET A 322 -18.37 6.78 5.59
N ASN A 323 -19.65 7.03 5.74
CA ASN A 323 -20.68 5.97 5.73
C ASN A 323 -20.85 5.36 4.34
N VAL A 324 -20.78 6.15 3.27
CA VAL A 324 -20.89 5.65 1.89
C VAL A 324 -19.75 4.70 1.57
N THR A 325 -18.52 5.08 1.88
CA THR A 325 -17.35 4.22 1.62
C THR A 325 -17.33 2.99 2.53
N LEU A 326 -17.80 3.11 3.77
CA LEU A 326 -17.98 1.97 4.67
C LEU A 326 -18.99 0.96 4.11
N GLN A 327 -20.13 1.44 3.62
CA GLN A 327 -21.17 0.58 3.05
C GLN A 327 -20.63 -0.24 1.88
N GLU A 328 -19.82 0.38 1.02
CA GLU A 328 -19.17 -0.34 -0.08
C GLU A 328 -18.27 -1.46 0.43
N LEU A 329 -17.48 -1.20 1.48
CA LEU A 329 -16.62 -2.23 2.09
C LEU A 329 -17.42 -3.37 2.72
N GLU A 330 -18.54 -3.05 3.37
CA GLU A 330 -19.42 -4.05 3.96
C GLU A 330 -20.08 -4.91 2.89
N ASP A 331 -20.48 -4.31 1.77
CA ASP A 331 -21.05 -5.02 0.61
C ASP A 331 -19.99 -5.95 -0.03
N GLU A 332 -18.76 -5.49 -0.17
CA GLU A 332 -17.66 -6.32 -0.68
C GLU A 332 -17.37 -7.50 0.26
N ARG A 333 -17.34 -7.27 1.56
CA ARG A 333 -17.18 -8.33 2.55
C ARG A 333 -18.32 -9.36 2.47
N ALA A 334 -19.55 -8.89 2.37
CA ALA A 334 -20.72 -9.77 2.26
C ALA A 334 -20.62 -10.68 1.01
N ALA A 335 -20.12 -10.12 -0.10
CA ALA A 335 -19.98 -10.86 -1.35
C ALA A 335 -18.98 -12.04 -1.27
N ILE A 336 -18.02 -11.98 -0.34
CA ILE A 336 -16.98 -13.01 -0.20
C ILE A 336 -17.08 -13.77 1.13
N ALA A 337 -18.11 -13.53 1.93
CA ALA A 337 -18.20 -14.07 3.29
C ALA A 337 -18.22 -15.61 3.30
N ASP A 338 -18.85 -16.23 2.31
CA ASP A 338 -18.95 -17.70 2.18
C ASP A 338 -17.58 -18.35 1.91
N MET A 339 -16.62 -17.59 1.38
CA MET A 339 -15.27 -18.10 1.09
C MET A 339 -14.38 -18.16 2.34
N LEU A 340 -14.75 -17.44 3.39
CA LEU A 340 -13.93 -17.31 4.61
C LEU A 340 -14.36 -18.24 5.75
N ASN A 341 -15.34 -19.07 5.52
CA ASN A 341 -15.87 -20.00 6.53
C ASN A 341 -15.17 -21.37 6.46
#